data_7ae3b3ee4bb845cb3b3c4987bc7467f3
#
_entry.id   7ae3b3ee4bb845cb3b3c4987bc7467f3
#
_cell.length_a   1.000
_cell.length_b   1.000
_cell.length_c   1.000
_cell.angle_alpha   90.00
_cell.angle_beta   90.00
_cell.angle_gamma   90.00
#
_symmetry.space_group_name_H-M   'P 1'
#
loop_
_entity.id
_entity.type
_entity.pdbx_description
1 polymer ?
#
loop_
_entity_poly.entity_id
_entity_poly.type
_entity_poly.pdbx_seq_one_letter_code
_entity_poly.pdbx_strand_id
1 'polypeptide(L)'
;MYWFNLKNIRKAALWGGFLLLVTFVFSCRPDNRQSGAKLVYFDLKAFFRADSARLASVNPAVIKTVTHNGVTEAKTVHIGNWSQELNLFIQSDINRPAWKNSYLVSAGDSAIIYSARTPELKTRRIIIKKIGEKVQWILIYNHTKNLLYETNEKLSYFPDSLYRIEKSQHVKLMGRNDYKVQGTLPKR
;
A
#
# COMPACT_ATOMS: atom_id res chain seq x y z
N MET A 1 -59.83 6.20 -38.03
CA MET A 1 -58.57 6.52 -38.71
C MET A 1 -57.82 7.47 -37.78
N TYR A 2 -56.97 6.97 -36.88
CA TYR A 2 -56.26 7.77 -35.87
C TYR A 2 -54.86 8.13 -36.40
N TRP A 3 -54.64 9.42 -36.62
CA TRP A 3 -53.32 9.95 -36.98
C TRP A 3 -52.51 10.12 -35.75
N PHE A 4 -51.50 9.25 -35.56
CA PHE A 4 -50.50 9.40 -34.53
C PHE A 4 -49.50 10.50 -34.91
N ASN A 5 -49.44 11.57 -34.10
CA ASN A 5 -48.58 12.73 -34.33
C ASN A 5 -47.15 12.46 -33.86
N LEU A 6 -46.28 12.00 -34.76
CA LEU A 6 -44.88 11.63 -34.54
C LEU A 6 -44.00 12.77 -33.99
N LYS A 7 -44.45 14.03 -34.02
CA LYS A 7 -43.65 15.16 -33.53
C LYS A 7 -43.54 15.21 -32.00
N ASN A 8 -44.51 14.68 -31.26
CA ASN A 8 -44.49 14.69 -29.79
C ASN A 8 -43.63 13.57 -29.17
N ILE A 9 -43.43 12.48 -29.90
CA ILE A 9 -42.60 11.34 -29.41
C ILE A 9 -41.10 11.70 -29.40
N ARG A 10 -40.65 12.50 -30.37
CA ARG A 10 -39.23 12.95 -30.42
C ARG A 10 -38.86 13.88 -29.29
N LYS A 11 -39.77 14.75 -28.83
CA LYS A 11 -39.52 15.63 -27.67
C LYS A 11 -39.53 14.86 -26.35
N ALA A 12 -40.44 13.91 -26.17
CA ALA A 12 -40.48 13.04 -24.97
C ALA A 12 -39.25 12.14 -24.86
N ALA A 13 -38.73 11.59 -25.99
CA ALA A 13 -37.50 10.78 -26.00
C ALA A 13 -36.24 11.59 -25.65
N LEU A 14 -36.15 12.86 -26.09
CA LEU A 14 -35.01 13.74 -25.76
C LEU A 14 -35.01 14.14 -24.27
N TRP A 15 -36.16 14.39 -23.67
CA TRP A 15 -36.27 14.74 -22.25
C TRP A 15 -36.07 13.52 -21.34
N GLY A 16 -36.58 12.33 -21.74
CA GLY A 16 -36.38 11.08 -21.05
C GLY A 16 -34.90 10.65 -21.06
N GLY A 17 -34.22 10.79 -22.19
CA GLY A 17 -32.78 10.49 -22.32
C GLY A 17 -31.89 11.42 -21.48
N PHE A 18 -32.24 12.71 -21.41
CA PHE A 18 -31.51 13.68 -20.60
C PHE A 18 -31.67 13.42 -19.08
N LEU A 19 -32.88 13.04 -18.63
CA LEU A 19 -33.15 12.71 -17.23
C LEU A 19 -32.40 11.45 -16.79
N LEU A 20 -32.28 10.45 -17.69
CA LEU A 20 -31.56 9.20 -17.42
C LEU A 20 -30.03 9.41 -17.35
N LEU A 21 -29.50 10.37 -18.14
CA LEU A 21 -28.06 10.71 -18.12
C LEU A 21 -27.63 11.43 -16.85
N VAL A 22 -28.51 12.24 -16.24
CA VAL A 22 -28.23 12.99 -15.02
C VAL A 22 -28.15 12.07 -13.79
N THR A 23 -28.81 10.91 -13.78
CA THR A 23 -28.78 9.97 -12.64
C THR A 23 -27.44 9.22 -12.50
N PHE A 24 -26.64 9.12 -13.56
CA PHE A 24 -25.36 8.42 -13.52
C PHE A 24 -24.19 9.23 -12.89
N VAL A 25 -24.31 10.55 -12.76
CA VAL A 25 -23.23 11.39 -12.20
C VAL A 25 -23.20 11.46 -10.67
N PHE A 26 -24.18 10.88 -9.96
CA PHE A 26 -24.23 10.92 -8.48
C PHE A 26 -23.70 9.66 -7.78
N SER A 27 -23.19 8.66 -8.51
CA SER A 27 -22.87 7.34 -7.95
C SER A 27 -21.43 7.12 -7.51
N CYS A 28 -20.56 8.11 -7.51
CA CYS A 28 -19.21 7.97 -6.94
C CYS A 28 -18.92 9.08 -5.94
N ARG A 29 -19.41 8.92 -4.71
CA ARG A 29 -18.79 9.58 -3.55
C ARG A 29 -17.74 8.61 -3.00
N PRO A 30 -16.44 8.94 -3.05
CA PRO A 30 -15.46 8.18 -2.28
C PRO A 30 -15.82 8.36 -0.81
N ASP A 31 -16.13 7.24 -0.16
CA ASP A 31 -16.51 7.22 1.27
C ASP A 31 -15.26 7.52 2.10
N ASN A 32 -14.97 8.81 2.29
CA ASN A 32 -13.85 9.32 3.07
C ASN A 32 -14.15 9.32 4.59
N ARG A 33 -15.20 8.56 5.03
CA ARG A 33 -15.59 8.45 6.43
C ARG A 33 -14.85 7.33 7.15
N GLN A 34 -13.52 7.42 7.25
CA GLN A 34 -12.76 6.65 8.24
C GLN A 34 -12.16 7.51 9.36
N SER A 35 -12.69 8.71 9.58
CA SER A 35 -12.37 9.53 10.76
C SER A 35 -13.19 9.04 11.94
N GLY A 36 -12.67 8.11 12.74
CA GLY A 36 -13.28 7.73 14.03
C GLY A 36 -13.33 6.25 14.38
N ALA A 37 -13.08 5.33 13.46
CA ALA A 37 -12.96 3.92 13.81
C ALA A 37 -11.68 3.72 14.65
N LYS A 38 -11.81 3.30 15.90
CA LYS A 38 -10.67 2.94 16.76
C LYS A 38 -9.83 1.89 16.03
N LEU A 39 -8.59 2.24 15.68
CA LEU A 39 -7.65 1.33 15.04
C LEU A 39 -7.36 0.17 15.98
N VAL A 40 -7.41 -1.06 15.45
CA VAL A 40 -7.16 -2.29 16.22
C VAL A 40 -5.67 -2.59 16.27
N TYR A 41 -4.95 -2.21 15.21
CA TYR A 41 -3.53 -2.49 15.04
C TYR A 41 -2.75 -1.19 14.90
N PHE A 42 -1.43 -1.28 14.94
CA PHE A 42 -0.55 -0.13 14.69
C PHE A 42 -0.85 0.52 13.33
N ASP A 43 -0.98 1.84 13.32
CA ASP A 43 -1.27 2.62 12.10
C ASP A 43 -0.03 2.78 11.24
N LEU A 44 0.26 1.74 10.44
CA LEU A 44 1.34 1.78 9.45
C LEU A 44 1.17 2.92 8.46
N LYS A 45 -0.07 3.15 8.02
CA LYS A 45 -0.38 4.16 7.01
C LYS A 45 -0.09 5.56 7.51
N ALA A 46 -0.52 5.90 8.73
CA ALA A 46 -0.20 7.20 9.33
C ALA A 46 1.29 7.35 9.60
N PHE A 47 1.94 6.31 10.14
CA PHE A 47 3.38 6.31 10.40
C PHE A 47 4.19 6.60 9.12
N PHE A 48 3.98 5.84 8.04
CA PHE A 48 4.74 6.03 6.80
C PHE A 48 4.38 7.31 6.05
N ARG A 49 3.14 7.81 6.17
CA ARG A 49 2.77 9.12 5.63
C ARG A 49 3.51 10.26 6.35
N ALA A 50 3.52 10.23 7.67
CA ALA A 50 4.23 11.23 8.46
C ALA A 50 5.74 11.21 8.17
N ASP A 51 6.33 10.02 8.10
CA ASP A 51 7.76 9.88 7.85
C ASP A 51 8.14 10.22 6.39
N SER A 52 7.28 9.91 5.41
CA SER A 52 7.43 10.36 4.02
C SER A 52 7.42 11.89 3.93
N ALA A 53 6.52 12.56 4.65
CA ALA A 53 6.47 14.03 4.68
C ALA A 53 7.73 14.62 5.33
N ARG A 54 8.19 14.03 6.44
CA ARG A 54 9.45 14.40 7.11
C ARG A 54 10.66 14.25 6.19
N LEU A 55 10.79 13.10 5.52
CA LEU A 55 11.89 12.83 4.59
C LEU A 55 11.84 13.76 3.36
N ALA A 56 10.64 14.08 2.86
CA ALA A 56 10.48 15.05 1.77
C ALA A 56 10.94 16.46 2.18
N SER A 57 10.66 16.90 3.43
CA SER A 57 11.10 18.22 3.92
C SER A 57 12.61 18.30 4.15
N VAL A 58 13.23 17.20 4.62
CA VAL A 58 14.69 17.12 4.84
C VAL A 58 15.46 16.93 3.53
N ASN A 59 14.84 16.31 2.53
CA ASN A 59 15.39 16.01 1.21
C ASN A 59 16.83 15.41 1.25
N PRO A 60 17.06 14.33 1.98
CA PRO A 60 18.39 13.77 2.14
C PRO A 60 18.94 13.19 0.84
N ALA A 61 20.27 13.24 0.66
CA ALA A 61 20.97 12.47 -0.36
C ALA A 61 20.98 10.97 0.03
N VAL A 62 20.32 10.12 -0.73
CA VAL A 62 20.17 8.68 -0.46
C VAL A 62 21.07 7.89 -1.38
N ILE A 63 21.85 6.95 -0.82
CA ILE A 63 22.53 5.93 -1.63
C ILE A 63 21.50 4.85 -1.94
N LYS A 64 20.96 4.89 -3.18
CA LYS A 64 19.99 3.91 -3.67
C LYS A 64 20.70 2.80 -4.41
N THR A 65 20.56 1.57 -3.91
CA THR A 65 21.10 0.34 -4.50
C THR A 65 19.93 -0.50 -5.01
N VAL A 66 20.02 -0.93 -6.28
CA VAL A 66 19.05 -1.82 -6.92
C VAL A 66 19.78 -3.06 -7.39
N THR A 67 19.30 -4.23 -6.99
CA THR A 67 19.77 -5.53 -7.47
C THR A 67 18.64 -6.23 -8.20
N HIS A 68 18.90 -6.70 -9.41
CA HIS A 68 17.98 -7.51 -10.21
C HIS A 68 18.71 -8.76 -10.69
N ASN A 69 18.23 -9.93 -10.29
CA ASN A 69 18.83 -11.24 -10.66
C ASN A 69 20.36 -11.29 -10.48
N GLY A 70 20.87 -10.73 -9.37
CA GLY A 70 22.29 -10.72 -9.04
C GLY A 70 23.09 -9.53 -9.58
N VAL A 71 22.57 -8.77 -10.54
CA VAL A 71 23.22 -7.54 -11.04
C VAL A 71 22.85 -6.38 -10.16
N THR A 72 23.86 -5.63 -9.68
CA THR A 72 23.66 -4.54 -8.70
C THR A 72 24.17 -3.22 -9.27
N GLU A 73 23.35 -2.19 -9.14
CA GLU A 73 23.69 -0.80 -9.42
C GLU A 73 23.46 0.05 -8.18
N ALA A 74 24.29 1.07 -7.97
CA ALA A 74 24.14 2.03 -6.87
C ALA A 74 24.32 3.47 -7.38
N LYS A 75 23.45 4.36 -6.91
CA LYS A 75 23.51 5.80 -7.22
C LYS A 75 23.15 6.62 -6.01
N THR A 76 23.75 7.77 -5.84
CA THR A 76 23.30 8.78 -4.88
C THR A 76 22.23 9.64 -5.53
N VAL A 77 21.05 9.71 -4.94
CA VAL A 77 19.88 10.40 -5.48
C VAL A 77 19.13 11.16 -4.37
N HIS A 78 18.40 12.19 -4.77
CA HIS A 78 17.34 12.80 -3.95
C HIS A 78 15.99 12.19 -4.37
N ILE A 79 15.23 11.69 -3.39
CA ILE A 79 13.94 11.05 -3.67
C ILE A 79 12.87 12.14 -3.83
N GLY A 80 12.37 12.34 -5.05
CA GLY A 80 11.36 13.36 -5.35
C GLY A 80 9.99 13.06 -4.74
N ASN A 81 9.63 11.78 -4.56
CA ASN A 81 8.34 11.37 -3.99
C ASN A 81 8.51 10.22 -3.00
N TRP A 82 8.70 10.58 -1.73
CA TRP A 82 8.84 9.61 -0.64
C TRP A 82 7.59 8.76 -0.39
N SER A 83 6.39 9.30 -0.61
CA SER A 83 5.15 8.52 -0.48
C SER A 83 5.06 7.41 -1.52
N GLN A 84 5.58 7.63 -2.72
CA GLN A 84 5.67 6.60 -3.77
C GLN A 84 6.79 5.60 -3.45
N GLU A 85 7.94 6.07 -2.98
CA GLU A 85 9.09 5.21 -2.61
C GLU A 85 8.72 4.24 -1.48
N LEU A 86 7.98 4.70 -0.46
CA LEU A 86 7.55 3.90 0.68
C LEU A 86 6.15 3.27 0.51
N ASN A 87 5.58 3.30 -0.70
CA ASN A 87 4.21 2.87 -0.94
C ASN A 87 3.94 1.40 -0.59
N LEU A 88 4.89 0.49 -0.80
CA LEU A 88 4.75 -0.92 -0.43
C LEU A 88 4.54 -1.10 1.08
N PHE A 89 5.21 -0.29 1.90
CA PHE A 89 5.02 -0.28 3.35
C PHE A 89 3.62 0.24 3.70
N ILE A 90 3.17 1.34 3.07
CA ILE A 90 1.84 1.92 3.27
C ILE A 90 0.74 0.91 2.87
N GLN A 91 0.91 0.21 1.75
CA GLN A 91 -0.03 -0.79 1.26
C GLN A 91 -0.10 -2.06 2.12
N SER A 92 0.89 -2.29 2.97
CA SER A 92 0.92 -3.41 3.91
C SER A 92 0.10 -3.15 5.18
N ASP A 93 -0.57 -1.99 5.29
CA ASP A 93 -1.44 -1.68 6.42
C ASP A 93 -2.59 -2.68 6.55
N ILE A 94 -2.77 -3.18 7.78
CA ILE A 94 -3.74 -4.22 8.14
C ILE A 94 -4.99 -3.68 8.81
N ASN A 95 -5.10 -2.36 9.03
CA ASN A 95 -6.27 -1.70 9.60
C ASN A 95 -7.40 -1.54 8.57
N ARG A 96 -7.89 -2.67 8.07
CA ARG A 96 -9.07 -2.71 7.19
C ARG A 96 -10.28 -3.24 7.98
N PRO A 97 -11.50 -2.69 7.79
CA PRO A 97 -12.68 -3.14 8.52
C PRO A 97 -12.90 -4.66 8.44
N ALA A 98 -12.69 -5.25 7.25
CA ALA A 98 -12.82 -6.69 7.03
C ALA A 98 -11.75 -7.53 7.77
N TRP A 99 -10.67 -6.94 8.25
CA TRP A 99 -9.54 -7.65 8.88
C TRP A 99 -9.43 -7.43 10.39
N LYS A 100 -10.46 -6.88 11.03
CA LYS A 100 -10.46 -6.53 12.46
C LYS A 100 -10.03 -7.68 13.38
N ASN A 101 -10.34 -8.94 13.01
CA ASN A 101 -9.99 -10.14 13.79
C ASN A 101 -9.09 -11.11 13.03
N SER A 102 -8.47 -10.66 11.92
CA SER A 102 -7.72 -11.53 11.02
C SER A 102 -6.25 -11.73 11.41
N TYR A 103 -5.79 -11.04 12.45
CA TYR A 103 -4.41 -11.15 12.93
C TYR A 103 -4.34 -11.52 14.40
N LEU A 104 -3.40 -12.41 14.73
CA LEU A 104 -2.93 -12.65 16.09
C LEU A 104 -1.97 -11.53 16.49
N VAL A 105 -2.14 -11.01 17.69
CA VAL A 105 -1.27 -9.98 18.26
C VAL A 105 -0.45 -10.61 19.38
N SER A 106 0.87 -10.51 19.30
CA SER A 106 1.80 -10.83 20.39
C SER A 106 2.56 -9.56 20.71
N ALA A 107 2.39 -9.05 21.91
CA ALA A 107 3.08 -7.86 22.39
C ALA A 107 4.02 -8.25 23.53
N GLY A 108 5.30 -7.92 23.38
CA GLY A 108 6.31 -7.97 24.42
C GLY A 108 6.78 -6.57 24.80
N ASP A 109 7.72 -6.46 25.75
CA ASP A 109 8.20 -5.19 26.31
C ASP A 109 8.73 -4.20 25.26
N SER A 110 9.30 -4.69 24.17
CA SER A 110 9.94 -3.84 23.15
C SER A 110 9.50 -4.13 21.72
N ALA A 111 8.65 -5.15 21.49
CA ALA A 111 8.21 -5.52 20.14
C ALA A 111 6.75 -5.96 20.11
N ILE A 112 6.07 -5.58 19.03
CA ILE A 112 4.70 -5.99 18.71
C ILE A 112 4.77 -6.80 17.42
N ILE A 113 4.14 -7.99 17.43
CA ILE A 113 4.08 -8.89 16.29
C ILE A 113 2.62 -9.11 15.92
N TYR A 114 2.29 -8.84 14.67
CA TYR A 114 1.01 -9.18 14.05
C TYR A 114 1.24 -10.34 13.09
N SER A 115 0.52 -11.45 13.28
CA SER A 115 0.61 -12.63 12.41
C SER A 115 -0.76 -12.96 11.82
N ALA A 116 -0.83 -13.08 10.51
CA ALA A 116 -2.06 -13.45 9.80
C ALA A 116 -2.57 -14.81 10.28
N ARG A 117 -3.88 -14.90 10.56
CA ARG A 117 -4.54 -16.16 10.97
C ARG A 117 -4.74 -17.12 9.81
N THR A 118 -4.83 -16.58 8.58
CA THR A 118 -5.13 -17.38 7.38
C THR A 118 -4.12 -17.10 6.26
N PRO A 119 -3.90 -18.08 5.36
CA PRO A 119 -2.92 -17.97 4.26
C PRO A 119 -3.36 -17.03 3.12
N GLU A 120 -4.61 -16.62 3.05
CA GLU A 120 -5.15 -15.76 1.99
C GLU A 120 -4.77 -14.29 2.16
N LEU A 121 -4.40 -13.89 3.38
CA LEU A 121 -4.02 -12.51 3.66
C LEU A 121 -2.64 -12.21 3.07
N LYS A 122 -2.56 -11.16 2.24
CA LYS A 122 -1.29 -10.72 1.62
C LYS A 122 -0.23 -10.42 2.67
N THR A 123 -0.55 -9.59 3.66
CA THR A 123 0.37 -9.25 4.75
C THR A 123 0.37 -10.38 5.77
N ARG A 124 1.45 -11.17 5.77
CA ARG A 124 1.58 -12.39 6.59
C ARG A 124 2.03 -12.10 8.00
N ARG A 125 2.98 -11.16 8.14
CA ARG A 125 3.54 -10.79 9.43
C ARG A 125 4.04 -9.36 9.40
N ILE A 126 3.81 -8.64 10.50
CA ILE A 126 4.41 -7.34 10.77
C ILE A 126 5.09 -7.44 12.13
N ILE A 127 6.33 -6.98 12.23
CA ILE A 127 7.07 -6.90 13.48
C ILE A 127 7.51 -5.45 13.63
N ILE A 128 7.16 -4.85 14.77
CA ILE A 128 7.49 -3.45 15.08
C ILE A 128 8.25 -3.45 16.39
N LYS A 129 9.50 -2.98 16.37
CA LYS A 129 10.26 -2.72 17.57
C LYS A 129 10.14 -1.26 17.96
N LYS A 130 9.84 -1.03 19.24
CA LYS A 130 9.79 0.30 19.84
C LYS A 130 10.72 0.38 21.05
N ILE A 131 11.17 1.61 21.36
CA ILE A 131 11.74 1.98 22.64
C ILE A 131 10.94 3.19 23.10
N GLY A 132 10.12 3.02 24.14
CA GLY A 132 9.05 3.96 24.48
C GLY A 132 8.09 4.10 23.29
N GLU A 133 7.78 5.34 22.91
CA GLU A 133 6.92 5.62 21.74
C GLU A 133 7.69 5.62 20.41
N LYS A 134 9.02 5.57 20.43
CA LYS A 134 9.85 5.68 19.21
C LYS A 134 9.98 4.33 18.53
N VAL A 135 9.54 4.24 17.27
CA VAL A 135 9.76 3.09 16.41
C VAL A 135 11.26 2.99 16.07
N GLN A 136 11.86 1.85 16.35
CA GLN A 136 13.27 1.55 16.03
C GLN A 136 13.39 0.90 14.66
N TRP A 137 12.52 -0.05 14.37
CA TRP A 137 12.43 -0.67 13.05
C TRP A 137 11.08 -1.36 12.85
N ILE A 138 10.75 -1.57 11.60
CA ILE A 138 9.56 -2.30 11.14
C ILE A 138 10.01 -3.33 10.11
N LEU A 139 9.59 -4.59 10.30
CA LEU A 139 9.74 -5.67 9.34
C LEU A 139 8.35 -6.15 8.90
N ILE A 140 8.15 -6.29 7.59
CA ILE A 140 6.90 -6.75 7.02
C ILE A 140 7.19 -7.90 6.06
N TYR A 141 6.39 -8.95 6.16
CA TYR A 141 6.43 -10.11 5.26
C TYR A 141 5.10 -10.20 4.54
N ASN A 142 5.13 -10.03 3.23
CA ASN A 142 3.99 -10.20 2.35
C ASN A 142 4.17 -11.46 1.51
N HIS A 143 3.05 -12.13 1.23
CA HIS A 143 2.97 -13.26 0.33
C HIS A 143 1.72 -13.14 -0.53
N THR A 144 1.86 -13.35 -1.82
CA THR A 144 0.73 -13.40 -2.76
C THR A 144 0.91 -14.60 -3.66
N LYS A 145 -0.14 -15.41 -3.79
CA LYS A 145 -0.15 -16.57 -4.68
C LYS A 145 -1.45 -16.59 -5.47
N ASN A 146 -1.34 -16.77 -6.77
CA ASN A 146 -2.47 -17.01 -7.66
C ASN A 146 -2.10 -18.05 -8.73
N LEU A 147 -2.97 -18.25 -9.72
CA LEU A 147 -2.75 -19.25 -10.77
C LEU A 147 -1.54 -18.97 -11.64
N LEU A 148 -1.13 -17.73 -11.79
CA LEU A 148 -0.08 -17.28 -12.73
C LEU A 148 1.26 -17.06 -12.05
N TYR A 149 1.26 -16.53 -10.81
CA TYR A 149 2.50 -16.19 -10.11
C TYR A 149 2.39 -16.37 -8.58
N GLU A 150 3.55 -16.51 -7.97
CA GLU A 150 3.76 -16.47 -6.53
C GLU A 150 4.81 -15.42 -6.21
N THR A 151 4.53 -14.55 -5.24
CA THR A 151 5.42 -13.44 -4.85
C THR A 151 5.63 -13.45 -3.34
N ASN A 152 6.88 -13.39 -2.91
CA ASN A 152 7.28 -13.15 -1.54
C ASN A 152 7.97 -11.79 -1.45
N GLU A 153 7.54 -10.95 -0.50
CA GLU A 153 8.14 -9.64 -0.25
C GLU A 153 8.56 -9.55 1.22
N LYS A 154 9.80 -9.09 1.45
CA LYS A 154 10.29 -8.70 2.77
C LYS A 154 10.64 -7.22 2.74
N LEU A 155 9.94 -6.44 3.55
CA LEU A 155 10.15 -5.02 3.68
C LEU A 155 10.80 -4.75 5.03
N SER A 156 11.89 -4.00 5.05
CA SER A 156 12.62 -3.64 6.27
C SER A 156 12.76 -2.12 6.32
N TYR A 157 12.37 -1.51 7.41
CA TYR A 157 12.44 -0.07 7.61
C TYR A 157 13.12 0.24 8.93
N PHE A 158 14.16 1.06 8.87
CA PHE A 158 14.89 1.58 10.02
C PHE A 158 14.87 3.11 9.89
N PRO A 159 14.03 3.81 10.66
CA PRO A 159 13.94 5.28 10.60
C PRO A 159 15.34 5.91 10.70
N ASP A 160 15.58 6.95 9.89
CA ASP A 160 16.85 7.69 9.83
C ASP A 160 18.10 6.89 9.41
N SER A 161 17.93 5.64 8.96
CA SER A 161 19.05 4.77 8.57
C SER A 161 18.86 4.18 7.16
N LEU A 162 17.91 3.28 6.99
CA LEU A 162 17.70 2.64 5.70
C LEU A 162 16.27 2.09 5.55
N TYR A 163 15.85 1.97 4.32
CA TYR A 163 14.75 1.08 3.94
C TYR A 163 15.25 0.03 2.96
N ARG A 164 14.62 -1.16 2.98
CA ARG A 164 14.94 -2.25 2.07
C ARG A 164 13.69 -2.98 1.65
N ILE A 165 13.59 -3.27 0.36
CA ILE A 165 12.52 -4.02 -0.27
C ILE A 165 13.19 -5.21 -0.97
N GLU A 166 12.88 -6.42 -0.52
CA GLU A 166 13.33 -7.67 -1.14
C GLU A 166 12.08 -8.37 -1.69
N LYS A 167 12.06 -8.64 -3.00
CA LYS A 167 10.95 -9.28 -3.68
C LYS A 167 11.45 -10.43 -4.52
N SER A 168 10.92 -11.62 -4.27
CA SER A 168 11.10 -12.80 -5.11
C SER A 168 9.77 -13.15 -5.74
N GLN A 169 9.73 -13.21 -7.06
CA GLN A 169 8.54 -13.54 -7.83
C GLN A 169 8.81 -14.72 -8.76
N HIS A 170 7.97 -15.74 -8.66
CA HIS A 170 7.97 -16.87 -9.56
C HIS A 170 6.74 -16.81 -10.46
N VAL A 171 6.96 -16.70 -11.78
CA VAL A 171 5.90 -16.71 -12.80
C VAL A 171 5.99 -18.02 -13.55
N LYS A 172 4.87 -18.76 -13.67
CA LYS A 172 4.83 -20.15 -14.19
C LYS A 172 5.53 -20.36 -15.53
N LEU A 173 5.44 -19.39 -16.42
CA LEU A 173 6.03 -19.49 -17.78
C LEU A 173 7.35 -18.72 -17.94
N MET A 174 7.67 -17.81 -17.02
CA MET A 174 8.83 -16.90 -17.14
C MET A 174 9.92 -17.17 -16.11
N GLY A 175 9.67 -18.11 -15.16
CA GLY A 175 10.63 -18.47 -14.13
C GLY A 175 10.65 -17.48 -12.95
N ARG A 176 11.80 -17.41 -12.27
CA ARG A 176 12.01 -16.63 -11.05
C ARG A 176 12.71 -15.30 -11.34
N ASN A 177 12.23 -14.25 -10.73
CA ASN A 177 12.83 -12.92 -10.75
C ASN A 177 13.02 -12.43 -9.30
N ASP A 178 14.23 -12.04 -8.97
CA ASP A 178 14.61 -11.53 -7.66
C ASP A 178 15.00 -10.05 -7.76
N TYR A 179 14.34 -9.23 -6.94
CA TYR A 179 14.57 -7.80 -6.86
C TYR A 179 14.92 -7.41 -5.43
N LYS A 180 15.91 -6.55 -5.28
CA LYS A 180 16.24 -5.91 -4.02
C LYS A 180 16.49 -4.43 -4.26
N VAL A 181 15.75 -3.60 -3.55
CA VAL A 181 15.94 -2.15 -3.53
C VAL A 181 16.30 -1.75 -2.11
N GLN A 182 17.36 -0.98 -1.94
CA GLN A 182 17.77 -0.42 -0.67
C GLN A 182 18.07 1.06 -0.83
N GLY A 183 17.52 1.89 0.03
CA GLY A 183 17.92 3.28 0.19
C GLY A 183 18.60 3.47 1.55
N THR A 184 19.85 3.89 1.54
CA THR A 184 20.62 4.19 2.76
C THR A 184 20.67 5.70 2.95
N LEU A 185 20.18 6.15 4.08
CA LEU A 185 20.18 7.56 4.50
C LEU A 185 21.56 7.94 5.06
N PRO A 186 21.99 9.21 4.93
CA PRO A 186 23.23 9.68 5.56
C PRO A 186 23.10 9.57 7.09
N LYS A 187 24.16 9.13 7.75
CA LYS A 187 24.23 9.19 9.23
C LYS A 187 24.16 10.65 9.67
N ARG A 188 23.25 10.95 10.55
CA ARG A 188 23.22 12.20 11.29
C ARG A 188 24.19 12.18 12.45
#